data_98e2ecaa93cc9dac3b7eea343d9b836c
#
_entry.id   98e2ecaa93cc9dac3b7eea343d9b836c
#
_cell.length_a   1.000
_cell.length_b   1.000
_cell.length_c   1.000
_cell.angle_alpha   90.00
_cell.angle_beta   90.00
_cell.angle_gamma   90.00
#
_symmetry.space_group_name_H-M   'P 1'
#
loop_
_entity.id
_entity.type
_entity.pdbx_description
1 polymer ?
#
loop_
_entity_poly.entity_id
_entity_poly.type
_entity_poly.pdbx_seq_one_letter_code
_entity_poly.pdbx_strand_id
1 'polypeptide(L)'
;MKKILQELIDGNISLDKAEKMLKTMQIAELEDFAKLDAARDLRTGFPEAIFAEGKNDQELVEIIKNCADRGRVLVTRLEGNRYLKIKENLKFLHKEGFKVEYNNKARILLIKDSEIERQGKIGIITAGTSDNPVAEEARIVAEEAGCDVLTSYDVGVAGIHRLFSQIRRMLEEDVKVIIVVAGMEGALPSVVAGLVDVPVIGVPTSVGYGVGTGGFTALNAMLQSCSPGIAVVNIDNGFGAAVFAATIIKQNKN
;
A
#
# COMPACT_ATOMS: atom_id res chain seq x y z
N MET A 1 26.19 2.57 -15.30
CA MET A 1 25.41 1.37 -15.68
C MET A 1 26.23 0.31 -16.41
N LYS A 2 26.77 0.53 -17.64
CA LYS A 2 27.54 -0.48 -18.40
C LYS A 2 28.67 -1.17 -17.59
N LYS A 3 29.43 -0.42 -16.79
CA LYS A 3 30.54 -0.96 -15.99
C LYS A 3 30.06 -1.95 -14.92
N ILE A 4 28.94 -1.65 -14.24
CA ILE A 4 28.35 -2.54 -13.22
C ILE A 4 27.85 -3.84 -13.86
N LEU A 5 27.19 -3.73 -15.02
CA LEU A 5 26.73 -4.90 -15.78
C LEU A 5 27.91 -5.74 -16.29
N GLN A 6 29.01 -5.12 -16.71
CA GLN A 6 30.20 -5.84 -17.13
C GLN A 6 30.83 -6.60 -15.97
N GLU A 7 30.99 -5.97 -14.79
CA GLU A 7 31.52 -6.63 -13.58
C GLU A 7 30.63 -7.80 -13.11
N LEU A 8 29.31 -7.72 -13.33
CA LEU A 8 28.37 -8.83 -13.06
C LEU A 8 28.59 -9.98 -14.04
N ILE A 9 28.70 -9.68 -15.35
CA ILE A 9 28.94 -10.70 -16.40
C ILE A 9 30.30 -11.38 -16.19
N ASP A 10 31.31 -10.61 -15.82
CA ASP A 10 32.68 -11.09 -15.55
C ASP A 10 32.77 -11.88 -14.21
N GLY A 11 31.66 -11.99 -13.46
CA GLY A 11 31.63 -12.70 -12.17
C GLY A 11 32.32 -11.98 -11.01
N ASN A 12 32.72 -10.73 -11.17
CA ASN A 12 33.44 -9.94 -10.17
C ASN A 12 32.55 -9.45 -9.02
N ILE A 13 31.25 -9.35 -9.27
CA ILE A 13 30.24 -8.97 -8.28
C ILE A 13 29.01 -9.88 -8.37
N SER A 14 28.32 -10.09 -7.24
CA SER A 14 27.05 -10.82 -7.21
C SER A 14 25.89 -9.97 -7.79
N LEU A 15 24.81 -10.65 -8.16
CA LEU A 15 23.57 -10.01 -8.63
C LEU A 15 23.06 -8.97 -7.63
N ASP A 16 22.99 -9.33 -6.32
CA ASP A 16 22.53 -8.44 -5.25
C ASP A 16 23.40 -7.18 -5.12
N LYS A 17 24.73 -7.36 -5.26
CA LYS A 17 25.67 -6.25 -5.23
C LYS A 17 25.50 -5.34 -6.45
N ALA A 18 25.32 -5.91 -7.63
CA ALA A 18 25.04 -5.15 -8.85
C ALA A 18 23.74 -4.36 -8.74
N GLU A 19 22.66 -4.97 -8.23
CA GLU A 19 21.36 -4.32 -7.99
C GLU A 19 21.50 -3.15 -7.02
N LYS A 20 22.20 -3.35 -5.88
CA LYS A 20 22.44 -2.30 -4.89
C LYS A 20 23.23 -1.13 -5.47
N MET A 21 24.25 -1.41 -6.28
CA MET A 21 25.04 -0.36 -6.96
C MET A 21 24.21 0.41 -7.99
N LEU A 22 23.32 -0.27 -8.74
CA LEU A 22 22.41 0.38 -9.70
C LEU A 22 21.39 1.27 -8.98
N LYS A 23 20.79 0.81 -7.88
CA LYS A 23 19.90 1.61 -7.04
C LYS A 23 20.58 2.88 -6.50
N THR A 24 21.82 2.75 -6.02
CA THR A 24 22.59 3.90 -5.49
C THR A 24 22.94 4.90 -6.60
N MET A 25 23.31 4.41 -7.78
CA MET A 25 23.61 5.26 -8.94
C MET A 25 22.39 6.06 -9.41
N GLN A 26 21.20 5.46 -9.39
CA GLN A 26 19.95 6.13 -9.73
C GLN A 26 19.61 7.27 -8.77
N ILE A 27 19.95 7.13 -7.48
CA ILE A 27 19.75 8.20 -6.49
C ILE A 27 20.66 9.39 -6.83
N ALA A 28 21.92 9.15 -7.22
CA ALA A 28 22.85 10.21 -7.60
C ALA A 28 22.43 10.94 -8.90
N GLU A 29 21.84 10.22 -9.87
CA GLU A 29 21.31 10.83 -11.11
C GLU A 29 20.06 11.71 -10.85
N LEU A 30 19.33 11.49 -9.75
CA LEU A 30 18.15 12.31 -9.38
C LEU A 30 18.53 13.69 -8.81
N GLU A 31 19.75 13.88 -8.31
CA GLU A 31 20.19 15.19 -7.83
C GLU A 31 20.26 16.23 -8.97
N ASP A 32 20.46 15.78 -10.23
CA ASP A 32 20.54 16.66 -11.40
C ASP A 32 19.23 16.80 -12.21
N PHE A 33 18.22 15.93 -12.05
CA PHE A 33 17.03 15.89 -12.91
C PHE A 33 15.72 15.56 -12.17
N ALA A 34 15.17 16.53 -11.45
CA ALA A 34 13.91 16.42 -10.69
C ALA A 34 12.63 16.43 -11.56
N LYS A 35 12.45 15.62 -12.60
CA LYS A 35 11.17 15.65 -13.37
C LYS A 35 10.49 14.34 -13.75
N LEU A 36 11.14 13.19 -13.77
CA LEU A 36 10.46 11.91 -14.02
C LEU A 36 11.27 10.77 -13.40
N ASP A 37 10.77 10.23 -12.30
CA ASP A 37 11.36 9.09 -11.59
C ASP A 37 11.11 7.77 -12.35
N ALA A 38 11.77 7.61 -13.50
CA ALA A 38 11.59 6.47 -14.40
C ALA A 38 12.04 5.12 -13.79
N ALA A 39 12.71 5.14 -12.65
CA ALA A 39 13.28 3.96 -12.00
C ALA A 39 12.76 3.77 -10.56
N ARG A 40 11.60 4.34 -10.24
CA ARG A 40 11.02 4.27 -8.89
C ARG A 40 10.77 2.82 -8.45
N ASP A 41 10.23 2.00 -9.33
CA ASP A 41 9.93 0.58 -9.06
C ASP A 41 11.18 -0.22 -8.74
N LEU A 42 12.29 0.02 -9.47
CA LEU A 42 13.59 -0.60 -9.20
C LEU A 42 14.18 -0.11 -7.88
N ARG A 43 13.96 1.16 -7.52
CA ARG A 43 14.49 1.77 -6.30
C ARG A 43 13.66 1.46 -5.07
N THR A 44 12.33 1.64 -5.15
CA THR A 44 11.40 1.49 -4.01
C THR A 44 10.73 0.12 -3.97
N GLY A 45 10.79 -0.63 -5.07
CA GLY A 45 10.10 -1.91 -5.22
C GLY A 45 8.58 -1.80 -5.23
N PHE A 46 8.05 -0.59 -5.54
CA PHE A 46 6.62 -0.34 -5.62
C PHE A 46 6.27 0.42 -6.90
N PRO A 47 5.19 0.05 -7.61
CA PRO A 47 4.79 0.71 -8.85
C PRO A 47 4.45 2.20 -8.65
N GLU A 48 4.47 2.95 -9.75
CA GLU A 48 4.06 4.35 -9.74
C GLU A 48 2.62 4.49 -9.22
N ALA A 49 2.46 5.40 -8.25
CA ALA A 49 1.16 5.72 -7.69
C ALA A 49 0.77 7.15 -8.03
N ILE A 50 -0.32 7.30 -8.74
CA ILE A 50 -0.88 8.60 -9.13
C ILE A 50 -1.95 8.99 -8.11
N PHE A 51 -1.75 10.11 -7.42
CA PHE A 51 -2.75 10.68 -6.53
C PHE A 51 -3.75 11.51 -7.36
N ALA A 52 -5.01 11.06 -7.43
CA ALA A 52 -6.02 11.67 -8.31
C ALA A 52 -6.55 13.01 -7.80
N GLU A 53 -6.58 13.22 -6.46
CA GLU A 53 -7.03 14.50 -5.90
C GLU A 53 -6.11 15.64 -6.35
N GLY A 54 -6.68 16.81 -6.59
CA GLY A 54 -5.95 18.00 -7.04
C GLY A 54 -5.55 18.01 -8.52
N LYS A 55 -5.82 16.95 -9.29
CA LYS A 55 -5.62 16.89 -10.74
C LYS A 55 -6.96 16.98 -11.46
N ASN A 56 -7.03 17.67 -12.60
CA ASN A 56 -8.21 17.63 -13.46
C ASN A 56 -8.26 16.31 -14.26
N ASP A 57 -9.40 16.03 -14.89
CA ASP A 57 -9.63 14.77 -15.57
C ASP A 57 -8.75 14.59 -16.83
N GLN A 58 -8.40 15.68 -17.53
CA GLN A 58 -7.52 15.63 -18.70
C GLN A 58 -6.08 15.36 -18.30
N GLU A 59 -5.56 16.07 -17.29
CA GLU A 59 -4.23 15.84 -16.71
C GLU A 59 -4.09 14.40 -16.22
N LEU A 60 -5.14 13.89 -15.52
CA LEU A 60 -5.11 12.51 -15.00
C LEU A 60 -5.00 11.48 -16.13
N VAL A 61 -5.78 11.63 -17.20
CA VAL A 61 -5.72 10.73 -18.37
C VAL A 61 -4.36 10.80 -19.06
N GLU A 62 -3.78 11.99 -19.20
CA GLU A 62 -2.46 12.18 -19.81
C GLU A 62 -1.35 11.52 -18.97
N ILE A 63 -1.37 11.71 -17.65
CA ILE A 63 -0.42 11.06 -16.74
C ILE A 63 -0.56 9.55 -16.82
N ILE A 64 -1.79 9.01 -16.79
CA ILE A 64 -2.04 7.56 -16.91
C ILE A 64 -1.45 7.02 -18.22
N LYS A 65 -1.67 7.70 -19.37
CA LYS A 65 -1.11 7.30 -20.66
C LYS A 65 0.41 7.23 -20.62
N ASN A 66 1.05 8.26 -20.09
CA ASN A 66 2.52 8.33 -20.00
C ASN A 66 3.13 7.31 -19.03
N CYS A 67 2.34 6.82 -18.06
CA CYS A 67 2.79 5.82 -17.09
C CYS A 67 2.48 4.38 -17.53
N ALA A 68 1.50 4.17 -18.41
CA ALA A 68 1.06 2.84 -18.83
C ALA A 68 2.17 2.01 -19.49
N ASP A 69 3.05 2.65 -20.28
CA ASP A 69 4.20 2.01 -20.93
C ASP A 69 5.16 1.30 -19.93
N ARG A 70 4.99 1.56 -18.64
CA ARG A 70 5.77 0.91 -17.57
C ARG A 70 5.19 -0.40 -17.06
N GLY A 71 4.09 -0.85 -17.65
CA GLY A 71 3.44 -2.13 -17.36
C GLY A 71 2.45 -2.10 -16.19
N ARG A 72 2.62 -1.18 -15.20
CA ARG A 72 1.75 -1.12 -14.03
C ARG A 72 1.56 0.30 -13.52
N VAL A 73 0.29 0.70 -13.36
CA VAL A 73 -0.09 2.02 -12.82
C VAL A 73 -1.20 1.84 -11.79
N LEU A 74 -1.05 2.51 -10.65
CA LEU A 74 -2.03 2.54 -9.59
C LEU A 74 -2.46 4.00 -9.38
N VAL A 75 -3.77 4.29 -9.53
CA VAL A 75 -4.34 5.61 -9.28
C VAL A 75 -5.16 5.55 -8.00
N THR A 76 -4.75 6.33 -6.98
CA THR A 76 -5.42 6.37 -5.68
C THR A 76 -6.34 7.57 -5.56
N ARG A 77 -7.32 7.48 -4.66
CA ARG A 77 -8.28 8.55 -4.37
C ARG A 77 -9.06 9.02 -5.61
N LEU A 78 -9.36 8.11 -6.53
CA LEU A 78 -10.18 8.38 -7.70
C LEU A 78 -11.66 8.14 -7.37
N GLU A 79 -12.44 9.18 -7.28
CA GLU A 79 -13.87 9.10 -7.03
C GLU A 79 -14.62 8.43 -8.19
N GLY A 80 -15.66 7.62 -7.88
CA GLY A 80 -16.40 6.85 -8.87
C GLY A 80 -17.03 7.69 -9.98
N ASN A 81 -17.55 8.88 -9.65
CA ASN A 81 -18.09 9.82 -10.64
C ASN A 81 -17.02 10.35 -11.59
N ARG A 82 -15.78 10.52 -11.13
CA ARG A 82 -14.64 10.91 -11.98
C ARG A 82 -14.18 9.75 -12.86
N TYR A 83 -14.08 8.53 -12.28
CA TYR A 83 -13.79 7.35 -13.09
C TYR A 83 -14.77 7.17 -14.24
N LEU A 84 -16.08 7.35 -14.02
CA LEU A 84 -17.08 7.25 -15.08
C LEU A 84 -16.86 8.25 -16.22
N LYS A 85 -16.31 9.44 -15.94
CA LYS A 85 -16.00 10.45 -16.96
C LYS A 85 -14.77 10.08 -17.80
N ILE A 86 -13.74 9.50 -17.16
CA ILE A 86 -12.46 9.21 -17.85
C ILE A 86 -12.37 7.81 -18.44
N LYS A 87 -13.22 6.85 -18.04
CA LYS A 87 -13.14 5.44 -18.47
C LYS A 87 -13.13 5.25 -19.99
N GLU A 88 -13.89 6.09 -20.72
CA GLU A 88 -13.94 6.01 -22.19
C GLU A 88 -12.57 6.37 -22.81
N ASN A 89 -11.87 7.33 -22.21
CA ASN A 89 -10.56 7.78 -22.67
C ASN A 89 -9.45 6.77 -22.36
N LEU A 90 -9.74 5.73 -21.55
CA LEU A 90 -8.81 4.67 -21.17
C LEU A 90 -9.04 3.35 -21.95
N LYS A 91 -10.07 3.30 -22.83
CA LYS A 91 -10.39 2.07 -23.59
C LYS A 91 -9.24 1.58 -24.50
N PHE A 92 -8.35 2.46 -24.93
CA PHE A 92 -7.20 2.08 -25.74
C PHE A 92 -6.27 1.11 -24.99
N LEU A 93 -6.14 1.23 -23.65
CA LEU A 93 -5.31 0.36 -22.83
C LEU A 93 -5.70 -1.13 -22.94
N HIS A 94 -6.99 -1.43 -23.06
CA HIS A 94 -7.45 -2.81 -23.31
C HIS A 94 -6.98 -3.34 -24.66
N LYS A 95 -6.87 -2.48 -25.70
CA LYS A 95 -6.37 -2.88 -27.01
C LYS A 95 -4.86 -3.13 -27.00
N GLU A 96 -4.15 -2.51 -26.08
CA GLU A 96 -2.72 -2.68 -25.84
C GLU A 96 -2.41 -3.85 -24.88
N GLY A 97 -3.43 -4.59 -24.43
CA GLY A 97 -3.28 -5.77 -23.59
C GLY A 97 -3.32 -5.53 -22.09
N PHE A 98 -3.58 -4.29 -21.65
CA PHE A 98 -3.69 -3.99 -20.23
C PHE A 98 -5.03 -4.42 -19.63
N LYS A 99 -4.97 -4.95 -18.42
CA LYS A 99 -6.12 -5.15 -17.55
C LYS A 99 -6.38 -3.83 -16.81
N VAL A 100 -7.60 -3.31 -16.92
CA VAL A 100 -8.02 -2.06 -16.28
C VAL A 100 -9.14 -2.36 -15.30
N GLU A 101 -8.88 -2.20 -14.01
CA GLU A 101 -9.81 -2.53 -12.92
C GLU A 101 -10.04 -1.31 -12.03
N TYR A 102 -11.30 -0.99 -11.76
CA TYR A 102 -11.66 0.06 -10.82
C TYR A 102 -12.38 -0.52 -9.60
N ASN A 103 -11.82 -0.27 -8.42
CA ASN A 103 -12.47 -0.59 -7.14
C ASN A 103 -13.07 0.68 -6.54
N ASN A 104 -14.41 0.74 -6.56
CA ASN A 104 -15.13 1.92 -6.06
C ASN A 104 -15.00 2.10 -4.54
N LYS A 105 -14.89 1.02 -3.77
CA LYS A 105 -14.77 1.09 -2.31
C LYS A 105 -13.40 1.64 -1.89
N ALA A 106 -12.35 1.17 -2.52
CA ALA A 106 -10.98 1.66 -2.31
C ALA A 106 -10.69 2.97 -3.04
N ARG A 107 -11.53 3.38 -3.98
CA ARG A 107 -11.30 4.51 -4.90
C ARG A 107 -9.98 4.37 -5.66
N ILE A 108 -9.66 3.14 -6.07
CA ILE A 108 -8.44 2.81 -6.80
C ILE A 108 -8.77 2.37 -8.22
N LEU A 109 -8.04 2.92 -9.19
CA LEU A 109 -7.92 2.40 -10.53
C LEU A 109 -6.56 1.71 -10.69
N LEU A 110 -6.60 0.43 -11.05
CA LEU A 110 -5.43 -0.38 -11.33
C LEU A 110 -5.35 -0.68 -12.82
N ILE A 111 -4.18 -0.47 -13.40
CA ILE A 111 -3.84 -0.80 -14.78
C ILE A 111 -2.60 -1.68 -14.73
N LYS A 112 -2.66 -2.87 -15.32
CA LYS A 112 -1.54 -3.82 -15.33
C LYS A 112 -1.53 -4.70 -16.56
N ASP A 113 -0.32 -5.12 -17.00
CA ASP A 113 -0.09 -6.04 -18.11
C ASP A 113 0.27 -7.47 -17.64
N SER A 114 0.65 -7.62 -16.38
CA SER A 114 1.15 -8.87 -15.82
C SER A 114 0.77 -9.03 -14.35
N GLU A 115 0.81 -10.25 -13.84
CA GLU A 115 0.65 -10.53 -12.41
C GLU A 115 2.00 -10.42 -11.68
N ILE A 116 1.96 -10.22 -10.36
CA ILE A 116 3.15 -10.14 -9.48
C ILE A 116 3.30 -11.43 -8.70
N GLU A 117 4.53 -11.92 -8.58
CA GLU A 117 4.88 -13.02 -7.70
C GLU A 117 4.61 -12.67 -6.22
N ARG A 118 3.96 -13.59 -5.51
CA ARG A 118 3.64 -13.40 -4.10
C ARG A 118 4.84 -13.67 -3.20
N GLN A 119 5.04 -12.81 -2.20
CA GLN A 119 6.27 -12.79 -1.41
C GLN A 119 6.09 -13.02 0.10
N GLY A 120 4.90 -12.97 0.60
CA GLY A 120 4.58 -13.16 2.02
C GLY A 120 3.18 -12.67 2.35
N LYS A 121 2.75 -12.86 3.59
CA LYS A 121 1.38 -12.61 4.01
C LYS A 121 1.26 -11.41 4.93
N ILE A 122 0.23 -10.59 4.69
CA ILE A 122 -0.16 -9.42 5.50
C ILE A 122 -1.58 -9.63 6.00
N GLY A 123 -1.81 -9.37 7.28
CA GLY A 123 -3.15 -9.28 7.86
C GLY A 123 -3.70 -7.86 7.75
N ILE A 124 -4.99 -7.70 7.46
CA ILE A 124 -5.68 -6.40 7.51
C ILE A 124 -6.94 -6.56 8.35
N ILE A 125 -7.07 -5.71 9.38
CA ILE A 125 -8.17 -5.73 10.33
C ILE A 125 -8.85 -4.37 10.34
N THR A 126 -10.20 -4.31 10.36
CA THR A 126 -10.96 -3.08 10.60
C THR A 126 -11.74 -3.13 11.89
N ALA A 127 -11.86 -1.97 12.56
CA ALA A 127 -12.70 -1.82 13.74
C ALA A 127 -14.19 -1.84 13.36
N GLY A 128 -14.60 -1.02 12.41
CA GLY A 128 -15.97 -0.94 11.94
C GLY A 128 -16.09 -1.03 10.41
N THR A 129 -17.32 -1.20 9.93
CA THR A 129 -17.61 -1.26 8.48
C THR A 129 -17.29 0.05 7.75
N SER A 130 -17.34 1.17 8.46
CA SER A 130 -17.00 2.49 7.91
C SER A 130 -15.48 2.66 7.66
N ASP A 131 -14.64 1.83 8.28
CA ASP A 131 -13.18 1.83 8.06
C ASP A 131 -12.78 1.02 6.81
N ASN A 132 -13.70 0.22 6.26
CA ASN A 132 -13.43 -0.67 5.14
C ASN A 132 -12.87 0.03 3.89
N PRO A 133 -13.25 1.24 3.50
CA PRO A 133 -12.65 1.91 2.33
C PRO A 133 -11.14 2.07 2.45
N VAL A 134 -10.63 2.44 3.63
CA VAL A 134 -9.19 2.60 3.89
C VAL A 134 -8.49 1.24 3.93
N ALA A 135 -9.15 0.23 4.49
CA ALA A 135 -8.64 -1.14 4.51
C ALA A 135 -8.59 -1.76 3.10
N GLU A 136 -9.58 -1.50 2.25
CA GLU A 136 -9.60 -1.94 0.85
C GLU A 136 -8.50 -1.24 0.02
N GLU A 137 -8.22 0.05 0.29
CA GLU A 137 -7.06 0.72 -0.29
C GLU A 137 -5.78 -0.03 0.10
N ALA A 138 -5.58 -0.31 1.40
CA ALA A 138 -4.42 -1.05 1.88
C ALA A 138 -4.33 -2.45 1.27
N ARG A 139 -5.44 -3.17 1.12
CA ARG A 139 -5.48 -4.50 0.53
C ARG A 139 -4.99 -4.51 -0.91
N ILE A 140 -5.56 -3.66 -1.76
CA ILE A 140 -5.18 -3.60 -3.18
C ILE A 140 -3.71 -3.21 -3.33
N VAL A 141 -3.26 -2.22 -2.57
CA VAL A 141 -1.87 -1.76 -2.60
C VAL A 141 -0.90 -2.86 -2.15
N ALA A 142 -1.23 -3.62 -1.10
CA ALA A 142 -0.42 -4.73 -0.62
C ALA A 142 -0.36 -5.88 -1.64
N GLU A 143 -1.50 -6.23 -2.26
CA GLU A 143 -1.57 -7.23 -3.33
C GLU A 143 -0.72 -6.82 -4.53
N GLU A 144 -0.78 -5.55 -4.94
CA GLU A 144 0.02 -5.02 -6.06
C GLU A 144 1.49 -4.75 -5.67
N ALA A 145 1.84 -4.88 -4.40
CA ALA A 145 3.22 -4.95 -3.91
C ALA A 145 3.77 -6.39 -3.84
N GLY A 146 2.96 -7.39 -4.22
CA GLY A 146 3.33 -8.81 -4.22
C GLY A 146 3.06 -9.52 -2.89
N CYS A 147 2.14 -9.05 -2.05
CA CYS A 147 1.78 -9.73 -0.82
C CYS A 147 0.45 -10.49 -0.95
N ASP A 148 0.34 -11.63 -0.26
CA ASP A 148 -0.96 -12.24 0.02
C ASP A 148 -1.63 -11.52 1.18
N VAL A 149 -2.93 -11.29 1.11
CA VAL A 149 -3.64 -10.50 2.12
C VAL A 149 -4.77 -11.30 2.76
N LEU A 150 -4.73 -11.41 4.08
CA LEU A 150 -5.81 -11.94 4.91
C LEU A 150 -6.58 -10.79 5.54
N THR A 151 -7.87 -10.70 5.25
CA THR A 151 -8.72 -9.63 5.77
C THR A 151 -9.67 -10.11 6.87
N SER A 152 -9.93 -9.26 7.87
CA SER A 152 -10.95 -9.44 8.89
C SER A 152 -11.62 -8.10 9.20
N TYR A 153 -12.84 -7.93 8.71
CA TYR A 153 -13.57 -6.67 8.83
C TYR A 153 -14.57 -6.71 9.97
N ASP A 154 -14.86 -5.52 10.56
CA ASP A 154 -15.83 -5.32 11.63
C ASP A 154 -15.56 -6.16 12.89
N VAL A 155 -14.34 -6.08 13.40
CA VAL A 155 -13.90 -6.76 14.64
C VAL A 155 -13.44 -5.77 15.71
N GLY A 156 -14.14 -4.64 15.82
CA GLY A 156 -13.85 -3.57 16.77
C GLY A 156 -13.94 -3.99 18.24
N VAL A 157 -13.38 -3.15 19.10
CA VAL A 157 -13.27 -3.40 20.55
C VAL A 157 -14.62 -3.55 21.25
N ALA A 158 -15.67 -2.95 20.73
CA ALA A 158 -17.04 -3.11 21.24
C ALA A 158 -17.58 -4.56 21.12
N GLY A 159 -16.97 -5.36 20.24
CA GLY A 159 -17.26 -6.78 20.10
C GLY A 159 -15.96 -7.61 20.11
N ILE A 160 -15.10 -7.38 21.08
CA ILE A 160 -13.73 -7.90 21.15
C ILE A 160 -13.63 -9.43 21.01
N HIS A 161 -14.66 -10.17 21.40
CA HIS A 161 -14.70 -11.63 21.25
C HIS A 161 -14.56 -12.09 19.78
N ARG A 162 -14.97 -11.25 18.82
CA ARG A 162 -14.82 -11.54 17.39
C ARG A 162 -13.36 -11.46 16.92
N LEU A 163 -12.54 -10.67 17.59
CA LEU A 163 -11.13 -10.45 17.23
C LEU A 163 -10.27 -11.70 17.45
N PHE A 164 -10.46 -12.42 18.55
CA PHE A 164 -9.54 -13.49 18.95
C PHE A 164 -9.42 -14.62 17.91
N SER A 165 -10.53 -15.03 17.30
CA SER A 165 -10.50 -16.07 16.26
C SER A 165 -9.77 -15.60 14.99
N GLN A 166 -9.87 -14.31 14.66
CA GLN A 166 -9.21 -13.75 13.50
C GLN A 166 -7.71 -13.61 13.71
N ILE A 167 -7.29 -13.14 14.89
CA ILE A 167 -5.86 -13.10 15.25
C ILE A 167 -5.25 -14.48 15.20
N ARG A 168 -5.91 -15.49 15.82
CA ARG A 168 -5.43 -16.87 15.77
C ARG A 168 -5.24 -17.34 14.32
N ARG A 169 -6.25 -17.17 13.47
CA ARG A 169 -6.18 -17.51 12.04
C ARG A 169 -4.99 -16.83 11.34
N MET A 170 -4.78 -15.54 11.58
CA MET A 170 -3.66 -14.82 10.96
C MET A 170 -2.30 -15.35 11.41
N LEU A 171 -2.14 -15.70 12.68
CA LEU A 171 -0.90 -16.29 13.19
C LEU A 171 -0.69 -17.73 12.65
N GLU A 172 -1.72 -18.56 12.60
CA GLU A 172 -1.68 -19.91 12.01
C GLU A 172 -1.32 -19.88 10.52
N GLU A 173 -1.74 -18.84 9.80
CA GLU A 173 -1.44 -18.60 8.38
C GLU A 173 -0.09 -17.93 8.15
N ASP A 174 0.71 -17.73 9.19
CA ASP A 174 2.06 -17.13 9.12
C ASP A 174 2.08 -15.69 8.58
N VAL A 175 1.10 -14.86 8.97
CA VAL A 175 1.10 -13.42 8.69
C VAL A 175 2.29 -12.76 9.37
N LYS A 176 3.04 -11.93 8.65
CA LYS A 176 4.26 -11.29 9.11
C LYS A 176 4.09 -9.85 9.59
N VAL A 177 3.00 -9.20 9.19
CA VAL A 177 2.65 -7.82 9.55
C VAL A 177 1.14 -7.70 9.59
N ILE A 178 0.59 -6.99 10.56
CA ILE A 178 -0.85 -6.72 10.64
C ILE A 178 -1.12 -5.22 10.52
N ILE A 179 -1.92 -4.84 9.54
CA ILE A 179 -2.44 -3.48 9.39
C ILE A 179 -3.79 -3.42 10.11
N VAL A 180 -3.95 -2.47 11.03
CA VAL A 180 -5.17 -2.31 11.83
C VAL A 180 -5.76 -0.92 11.58
N VAL A 181 -6.94 -0.90 10.96
CA VAL A 181 -7.63 0.33 10.53
C VAL A 181 -8.76 0.63 11.50
N ALA A 182 -8.73 1.79 12.15
CA ALA A 182 -9.71 2.17 13.16
C ALA A 182 -9.93 3.68 13.22
N GLY A 183 -11.20 4.08 13.24
CA GLY A 183 -11.64 5.42 13.56
C GLY A 183 -12.03 5.58 15.04
N MET A 184 -12.95 6.49 15.33
CA MET A 184 -13.45 6.80 16.68
C MET A 184 -12.31 7.11 17.65
N GLU A 185 -12.13 6.28 18.70
CA GLU A 185 -11.06 6.41 19.71
C GLU A 185 -9.74 5.71 19.32
N GLY A 186 -9.71 4.95 18.23
CA GLY A 186 -8.48 4.33 17.74
C GLY A 186 -7.89 3.23 18.63
N ALA A 187 -8.67 2.56 19.47
CA ALA A 187 -8.16 1.62 20.46
C ALA A 187 -7.71 0.26 19.89
N LEU A 188 -8.27 -0.18 18.76
CA LEU A 188 -8.06 -1.53 18.23
C LEU A 188 -6.58 -1.86 17.97
N PRO A 189 -5.73 -0.99 17.38
CA PRO A 189 -4.32 -1.31 17.15
C PRO A 189 -3.55 -1.63 18.44
N SER A 190 -3.85 -0.91 19.56
CA SER A 190 -3.23 -1.18 20.86
C SER A 190 -3.61 -2.55 21.41
N VAL A 191 -4.87 -2.97 21.21
CA VAL A 191 -5.35 -4.30 21.63
C VAL A 191 -4.68 -5.38 20.80
N VAL A 192 -4.64 -5.21 19.46
CA VAL A 192 -3.99 -6.18 18.57
C VAL A 192 -2.51 -6.34 18.90
N ALA A 193 -1.77 -5.24 19.08
CA ALA A 193 -0.35 -5.29 19.40
C ALA A 193 -0.04 -5.95 20.75
N GLY A 194 -1.00 -5.90 21.70
CA GLY A 194 -0.87 -6.66 22.96
C GLY A 194 -1.11 -8.16 22.83
N LEU A 195 -1.53 -8.65 21.65
CA LEU A 195 -1.90 -10.06 21.42
C LEU A 195 -0.96 -10.79 20.43
N VAL A 196 -0.09 -10.07 19.73
CA VAL A 196 0.75 -10.62 18.66
C VAL A 196 2.22 -10.25 18.86
N ASP A 197 3.10 -11.04 18.25
CA ASP A 197 4.56 -10.83 18.21
C ASP A 197 5.05 -10.30 16.84
N VAL A 198 4.13 -10.04 15.91
CA VAL A 198 4.43 -9.44 14.60
C VAL A 198 4.21 -7.92 14.65
N PRO A 199 4.90 -7.13 13.79
CA PRO A 199 4.68 -5.70 13.68
C PRO A 199 3.21 -5.33 13.39
N VAL A 200 2.69 -4.32 14.10
CA VAL A 200 1.35 -3.77 13.89
C VAL A 200 1.46 -2.37 13.30
N ILE A 201 0.74 -2.12 12.21
CA ILE A 201 0.64 -0.79 11.60
C ILE A 201 -0.75 -0.24 11.85
N GLY A 202 -0.84 0.76 12.72
CA GLY A 202 -2.07 1.47 13.02
C GLY A 202 -2.39 2.50 11.92
N VAL A 203 -3.61 2.41 11.39
CA VAL A 203 -4.14 3.37 10.41
C VAL A 203 -5.34 4.06 11.04
N PRO A 204 -5.19 5.29 11.55
CA PRO A 204 -6.32 6.06 12.01
C PRO A 204 -7.20 6.45 10.82
N THR A 205 -8.51 6.42 11.00
CA THR A 205 -9.44 6.91 9.96
C THR A 205 -10.13 8.20 10.42
N SER A 206 -10.55 9.01 9.45
CA SER A 206 -11.34 10.22 9.70
C SER A 206 -12.78 9.91 10.13
N VAL A 207 -13.15 8.63 10.18
CA VAL A 207 -14.45 8.15 10.63
C VAL A 207 -14.62 8.40 12.13
N GLY A 208 -15.62 9.21 12.47
CA GLY A 208 -15.93 9.55 13.87
C GLY A 208 -16.85 10.74 13.99
N TYR A 209 -17.28 11.02 15.20
CA TYR A 209 -18.11 12.18 15.55
C TYR A 209 -17.65 12.77 16.88
N GLY A 210 -18.18 13.97 17.25
CA GLY A 210 -17.78 14.67 18.46
C GLY A 210 -16.28 14.98 18.45
N VAL A 211 -15.57 14.66 19.53
CA VAL A 211 -14.11 14.85 19.64
C VAL A 211 -13.31 13.93 18.71
N GLY A 212 -13.92 12.86 18.21
CA GLY A 212 -13.32 11.92 17.25
C GLY A 212 -13.39 12.37 15.79
N THR A 213 -14.03 13.50 15.50
CA THR A 213 -14.17 14.03 14.14
C THR A 213 -12.81 14.26 13.48
N GLY A 214 -12.67 13.81 12.22
CA GLY A 214 -11.45 14.04 11.43
C GLY A 214 -10.27 13.14 11.77
N GLY A 215 -10.43 12.16 12.69
CA GLY A 215 -9.44 11.11 12.95
C GLY A 215 -8.29 11.50 13.91
N PHE A 216 -8.22 12.74 14.39
CA PHE A 216 -7.15 13.17 15.29
C PHE A 216 -7.15 12.43 16.63
N THR A 217 -8.35 12.11 17.17
CA THR A 217 -8.46 11.31 18.38
C THR A 217 -7.89 9.92 18.18
N ALA A 218 -8.24 9.26 17.07
CA ALA A 218 -7.70 7.96 16.73
C ALA A 218 -6.17 8.00 16.54
N LEU A 219 -5.66 9.00 15.82
CA LEU A 219 -4.23 9.21 15.63
C LEU A 219 -3.49 9.38 16.96
N ASN A 220 -3.98 10.26 17.82
CA ASN A 220 -3.35 10.54 19.12
C ASN A 220 -3.37 9.30 20.03
N ALA A 221 -4.49 8.55 20.05
CA ALA A 221 -4.59 7.31 20.82
C ALA A 221 -3.60 6.24 20.35
N MET A 222 -3.46 6.06 19.04
CA MET A 222 -2.49 5.11 18.46
C MET A 222 -1.04 5.53 18.77
N LEU A 223 -0.69 6.82 18.63
CA LEU A 223 0.64 7.34 18.95
C LEU A 223 0.97 7.26 20.45
N GLN A 224 -0.04 7.33 21.33
CA GLN A 224 0.08 7.26 22.79
C GLN A 224 -0.07 5.83 23.31
N SER A 225 -0.12 4.81 22.44
CA SER A 225 -0.25 3.41 22.85
C SER A 225 0.88 2.98 23.79
N CYS A 226 0.53 2.28 24.88
CA CYS A 226 1.52 1.61 25.73
C CYS A 226 1.93 0.21 25.22
N SER A 227 1.20 -0.35 24.25
CA SER A 227 1.56 -1.64 23.64
C SER A 227 2.76 -1.45 22.73
N PRO A 228 3.86 -2.22 22.89
CA PRO A 228 5.00 -2.14 22.00
C PRO A 228 4.69 -2.75 20.62
N GLY A 229 5.51 -2.43 19.61
CA GLY A 229 5.41 -3.04 18.28
C GLY A 229 4.41 -2.34 17.34
N ILE A 230 3.92 -1.14 17.68
CA ILE A 230 3.04 -0.34 16.82
C ILE A 230 3.85 0.72 16.07
N ALA A 231 3.65 0.79 14.75
CA ALA A 231 3.95 1.96 13.94
C ALA A 231 2.63 2.60 13.49
N VAL A 232 2.58 3.93 13.42
CA VAL A 232 1.35 4.65 13.05
C VAL A 232 1.59 5.43 11.77
N VAL A 233 0.67 5.32 10.82
CA VAL A 233 0.68 6.12 9.58
C VAL A 233 -0.29 7.30 9.71
N ASN A 234 -0.34 8.15 8.68
CA ASN A 234 -1.25 9.29 8.68
C ASN A 234 -2.73 8.84 8.58
N ILE A 235 -3.64 9.75 8.93
CA ILE A 235 -5.10 9.55 8.85
C ILE A 235 -5.50 9.17 7.42
N ASP A 236 -6.37 8.16 7.28
CA ASP A 236 -6.87 7.62 6.01
C ASP A 236 -5.76 7.16 5.03
N ASN A 237 -4.59 6.80 5.52
CA ASN A 237 -3.45 6.43 4.68
C ASN A 237 -3.28 4.90 4.59
N GLY A 238 -4.27 4.22 4.01
CA GLY A 238 -4.20 2.79 3.72
C GLY A 238 -3.06 2.46 2.74
N PHE A 239 -2.83 3.33 1.76
CA PHE A 239 -1.72 3.23 0.82
C PHE A 239 -0.36 3.16 1.53
N GLY A 240 -0.06 4.14 2.38
CA GLY A 240 1.21 4.19 3.10
C GLY A 240 1.43 3.01 4.03
N ALA A 241 0.37 2.54 4.70
CA ALA A 241 0.42 1.35 5.54
C ALA A 241 0.79 0.09 4.74
N ALA A 242 0.18 -0.10 3.58
CA ALA A 242 0.45 -1.25 2.71
C ALA A 242 1.87 -1.23 2.15
N VAL A 243 2.35 -0.07 1.68
CA VAL A 243 3.74 0.07 1.20
C VAL A 243 4.74 -0.23 2.31
N PHE A 244 4.50 0.27 3.53
CA PHE A 244 5.36 0.00 4.68
C PHE A 244 5.36 -1.48 5.06
N ALA A 245 4.19 -2.11 5.14
CA ALA A 245 4.05 -3.55 5.39
C ALA A 245 4.78 -4.40 4.33
N ALA A 246 4.60 -4.09 3.05
CA ALA A 246 5.29 -4.77 1.95
C ALA A 246 6.81 -4.61 2.03
N THR A 247 7.30 -3.45 2.49
CA THR A 247 8.73 -3.22 2.70
C THR A 247 9.29 -4.13 3.79
N ILE A 248 8.55 -4.33 4.91
CA ILE A 248 8.94 -5.27 5.97
C ILE A 248 9.00 -6.71 5.42
N ILE A 249 7.99 -7.12 4.63
CA ILE A 249 7.97 -8.46 3.99
C ILE A 249 9.21 -8.68 3.12
N LYS A 250 9.58 -7.69 2.29
CA LYS A 250 10.73 -7.79 1.38
C LYS A 250 12.07 -7.92 2.12
N GLN A 251 12.21 -7.28 3.27
CA GLN A 251 13.44 -7.35 4.07
C GLN A 251 13.64 -8.71 4.78
N ASN A 252 12.57 -9.43 5.07
CA ASN A 252 12.62 -10.73 5.73
C ASN A 252 12.99 -11.90 4.79
N LYS A 253 13.26 -11.64 3.51
CA LYS A 253 13.70 -12.66 2.52
C LYS A 253 15.22 -12.81 2.41
N ASN A 254 16.00 -11.98 3.10
CA ASN A 254 17.47 -11.98 3.05
C ASN A 254 18.08 -12.69 4.25
#